data_aa6f55c0e3f1e1ed07f791a84a3bcd74
#
_entry.id   aa6f55c0e3f1e1ed07f791a84a3bcd74
#
_cell.length_a   1.000
_cell.length_b   1.000
_cell.length_c   1.000
_cell.angle_alpha   90.00
_cell.angle_beta   90.00
_cell.angle_gamma   90.00
#
_symmetry.space_group_name_H-M   'P 1'
#
loop_
_entity.id
_entity.type
_entity.pdbx_description
1 polymer ?
#
loop_
_entity_poly.entity_id
_entity_poly.type
_entity_poly.pdbx_seq_one_letter_code
_entity_poly.pdbx_strand_id
1 'polypeptide(L)'
;LTGIANAVYNGHDITVCVLDNATTAMTGSQPHPGTGVTLMGEVREPIDIEGVLRALGVTCIVRDDLGKLDATIAAARAAIDFNGPSAVIFRSPCVQLSRPDAPALIDAGKCTGCKKCIAEIGCPGIGFDVDAAGPRSGSRGQAFVDASLCTGCGLCADVCPFGAITCRSHEDDEEGAAR
;
A
#
# COMPACT_ATOMS: atom_id res chain seq x y z
N LEU A 1 21.22 -2.65 -9.72
CA LEU A 1 21.76 -4.03 -9.61
C LEU A 1 23.18 -4.04 -9.07
N THR A 2 24.09 -3.21 -9.60
CA THR A 2 25.50 -3.15 -9.17
C THR A 2 25.68 -2.87 -7.68
N GLY A 3 24.90 -2.00 -7.09
CA GLY A 3 24.92 -1.73 -5.65
C GLY A 3 24.54 -2.96 -4.80
N ILE A 4 23.53 -3.72 -5.24
CA ILE A 4 23.12 -4.95 -4.55
C ILE A 4 24.21 -6.01 -4.64
N ALA A 5 24.75 -6.24 -5.84
CA ALA A 5 25.85 -7.19 -6.04
C ALA A 5 27.07 -6.84 -5.18
N ASN A 6 27.42 -5.55 -5.10
CA ASN A 6 28.52 -5.08 -4.27
C ASN A 6 28.25 -5.27 -2.77
N ALA A 7 27.02 -4.99 -2.30
CA ALA A 7 26.64 -5.18 -0.91
C ALA A 7 26.70 -6.66 -0.50
N VAL A 8 26.17 -7.55 -1.36
CA VAL A 8 26.23 -9.00 -1.14
C VAL A 8 27.67 -9.48 -1.11
N TYR A 9 28.49 -9.08 -2.09
CA TYR A 9 29.89 -9.49 -2.19
C TYR A 9 30.71 -9.08 -0.96
N ASN A 10 30.43 -7.89 -0.41
CA ASN A 10 31.13 -7.38 0.77
C ASN A 10 30.47 -7.75 2.11
N GLY A 11 29.40 -8.54 2.09
CA GLY A 11 28.71 -8.99 3.31
C GLY A 11 28.07 -7.84 4.10
N HIS A 12 27.62 -6.77 3.40
CA HIS A 12 26.95 -5.66 4.07
C HIS A 12 25.52 -6.05 4.51
N ASP A 13 25.16 -5.60 5.69
CA ASP A 13 23.83 -5.75 6.25
C ASP A 13 22.91 -4.64 5.68
N ILE A 14 22.20 -4.96 4.63
CA ILE A 14 21.26 -4.05 3.95
C ILE A 14 19.94 -4.73 3.65
N THR A 15 18.86 -3.96 3.70
CA THR A 15 17.55 -4.38 3.20
C THR A 15 17.17 -3.60 1.96
N VAL A 16 16.91 -4.31 0.86
CA VAL A 16 16.44 -3.72 -0.40
C VAL A 16 14.92 -3.73 -0.42
N CYS A 17 14.31 -2.55 -0.48
CA CYS A 17 12.87 -2.40 -0.62
C CYS A 17 12.53 -2.18 -2.09
N VAL A 18 11.82 -3.14 -2.71
CA VAL A 18 11.34 -3.06 -4.09
C VAL A 18 9.87 -2.70 -4.07
N LEU A 19 9.50 -1.59 -4.70
CA LEU A 19 8.12 -1.14 -4.84
C LEU A 19 7.65 -1.43 -6.27
N ASP A 20 7.01 -2.58 -6.48
CA ASP A 20 6.51 -3.00 -7.78
C ASP A 20 5.07 -2.50 -7.95
N ASN A 21 4.92 -1.40 -8.66
CA ASN A 21 3.62 -0.76 -8.94
C ASN A 21 3.07 -1.09 -10.34
N ALA A 22 3.65 -2.07 -11.03
CA ALA A 22 3.26 -2.55 -12.36
C ALA A 22 3.30 -1.48 -13.48
N THR A 23 3.99 -0.35 -13.28
CA THR A 23 4.12 0.70 -14.31
C THR A 23 5.25 1.67 -14.03
N THR A 24 5.65 2.42 -15.03
CA THR A 24 6.46 3.64 -14.88
C THR A 24 5.54 4.85 -14.75
N ALA A 25 4.92 5.01 -13.54
CA ALA A 25 3.79 5.92 -13.33
C ALA A 25 4.08 7.39 -13.64
N MET A 26 5.21 7.94 -13.15
CA MET A 26 5.53 9.37 -13.20
C MET A 26 5.66 9.94 -14.61
N THR A 27 6.02 9.13 -15.60
CA THR A 27 6.27 9.55 -16.97
C THR A 27 5.15 9.19 -17.94
N GLY A 28 3.97 8.84 -17.44
CA GLY A 28 2.77 8.55 -18.23
C GLY A 28 2.41 7.08 -18.32
N SER A 29 2.69 6.32 -17.27
CA SER A 29 2.27 4.91 -17.12
C SER A 29 2.77 3.98 -18.23
N GLN A 30 4.04 4.17 -18.64
CA GLN A 30 4.63 3.31 -19.67
C GLN A 30 4.93 1.92 -19.15
N PRO A 31 4.82 0.89 -20.00
CA PRO A 31 5.33 -0.45 -19.69
C PRO A 31 6.86 -0.44 -19.55
N HIS A 32 7.36 -1.42 -18.79
CA HIS A 32 8.79 -1.67 -18.58
C HIS A 32 9.03 -3.18 -18.55
N PRO A 33 10.28 -3.67 -18.57
CA PRO A 33 10.54 -5.11 -18.64
C PRO A 33 9.86 -5.97 -17.57
N GLY A 34 9.55 -5.41 -16.39
CA GLY A 34 8.80 -6.11 -15.34
C GLY A 34 7.28 -6.18 -15.55
N THR A 35 6.73 -5.47 -16.55
CA THR A 35 5.28 -5.52 -16.85
C THR A 35 4.91 -6.58 -17.88
N GLY A 36 5.89 -7.15 -18.58
CA GLY A 36 5.66 -8.15 -19.62
C GLY A 36 5.08 -7.59 -20.93
N VAL A 37 5.19 -6.29 -21.17
CA VAL A 37 4.78 -5.64 -22.42
C VAL A 37 5.95 -4.86 -23.00
N THR A 38 6.28 -5.10 -24.27
CA THR A 38 7.35 -4.40 -24.97
C THR A 38 6.92 -2.98 -25.40
N LEU A 39 7.88 -2.15 -25.80
CA LEU A 39 7.61 -0.83 -26.35
C LEU A 39 6.66 -0.86 -27.57
N MET A 40 6.69 -1.94 -28.33
CA MET A 40 5.82 -2.14 -29.51
C MET A 40 4.48 -2.80 -29.19
N GLY A 41 4.19 -3.02 -27.90
CA GLY A 41 2.93 -3.62 -27.45
C GLY A 41 2.87 -5.13 -27.49
N GLU A 42 3.96 -5.82 -27.79
CA GLU A 42 4.04 -7.28 -27.77
C GLU A 42 4.07 -7.80 -26.33
N VAL A 43 3.31 -8.86 -26.06
CA VAL A 43 3.36 -9.57 -24.77
C VAL A 43 4.60 -10.45 -24.72
N ARG A 44 5.35 -10.34 -23.65
CA ARG A 44 6.58 -11.12 -23.37
C ARG A 44 6.58 -11.57 -21.91
N GLU A 45 7.43 -12.53 -21.60
CA GLU A 45 7.67 -12.92 -20.20
C GLU A 45 8.28 -11.72 -19.44
N PRO A 46 7.69 -11.29 -18.31
CA PRO A 46 8.27 -10.23 -17.51
C PRO A 46 9.56 -10.67 -16.82
N ILE A 47 10.43 -9.71 -16.52
CA ILE A 47 11.61 -9.98 -15.70
C ILE A 47 11.16 -10.42 -14.30
N ASP A 48 11.63 -11.58 -13.87
CA ASP A 48 11.47 -12.05 -12.50
C ASP A 48 12.41 -11.30 -11.54
N ILE A 49 11.86 -10.31 -10.86
CA ILE A 49 12.60 -9.47 -9.90
C ILE A 49 13.21 -10.31 -8.78
N GLU A 50 12.47 -11.29 -8.27
CA GLU A 50 12.99 -12.18 -7.22
C GLU A 50 14.12 -13.06 -7.74
N GLY A 51 13.96 -13.64 -8.92
CA GLY A 51 15.01 -14.43 -9.56
C GLY A 51 16.30 -13.63 -9.76
N VAL A 52 16.18 -12.35 -10.15
CA VAL A 52 17.34 -11.44 -10.27
C VAL A 52 17.99 -11.20 -8.90
N LEU A 53 17.24 -10.95 -7.85
CA LEU A 53 17.76 -10.75 -6.49
C LEU A 53 18.48 -12.01 -5.99
N ARG A 54 17.87 -13.19 -6.21
CA ARG A 54 18.49 -14.49 -5.87
C ARG A 54 19.78 -14.74 -6.63
N ALA A 55 19.81 -14.43 -7.92
CA ALA A 55 21.00 -14.56 -8.76
C ALA A 55 22.15 -13.64 -8.30
N LEU A 56 21.84 -12.51 -7.67
CA LEU A 56 22.82 -11.63 -7.04
C LEU A 56 23.28 -12.10 -5.66
N GLY A 57 22.68 -13.17 -5.12
CA GLY A 57 23.06 -13.76 -3.83
C GLY A 57 22.24 -13.26 -2.63
N VAL A 58 21.12 -12.55 -2.85
CA VAL A 58 20.18 -12.20 -1.76
C VAL A 58 19.43 -13.46 -1.36
N THR A 59 19.56 -13.88 -0.09
CA THR A 59 19.00 -15.14 0.41
C THR A 59 17.67 -14.96 1.12
N CYS A 60 17.48 -13.85 1.83
CA CYS A 60 16.21 -13.50 2.48
C CYS A 60 15.40 -12.59 1.56
N ILE A 61 14.33 -13.11 0.97
CA ILE A 61 13.41 -12.34 0.13
C ILE A 61 12.00 -12.57 0.62
N VAL A 62 11.33 -11.50 1.03
CA VAL A 62 9.95 -11.49 1.51
C VAL A 62 9.06 -10.81 0.47
N ARG A 63 7.85 -11.32 0.24
CA ARG A 63 6.86 -10.71 -0.64
C ARG A 63 5.64 -10.28 0.17
N ASP A 64 5.04 -9.17 -0.22
CA ASP A 64 3.76 -8.71 0.32
C ASP A 64 2.97 -7.95 -0.75
N ASP A 65 1.71 -8.29 -0.91
CA ASP A 65 0.82 -7.69 -1.91
C ASP A 65 0.01 -6.49 -1.33
N LEU A 66 0.48 -5.91 -0.24
CA LEU A 66 -0.08 -4.73 0.43
C LEU A 66 -1.58 -4.87 0.81
N GLY A 67 -2.00 -6.08 1.20
CA GLY A 67 -3.40 -6.34 1.54
C GLY A 67 -3.82 -5.82 2.91
N LYS A 68 -2.99 -6.02 3.94
CA LYS A 68 -3.26 -5.59 5.32
C LYS A 68 -2.02 -4.95 5.94
N LEU A 69 -2.20 -3.81 6.60
CA LEU A 69 -1.10 -3.02 7.17
C LEU A 69 -0.22 -3.85 8.12
N ASP A 70 -0.81 -4.65 9.01
CA ASP A 70 -0.05 -5.48 9.95
C ASP A 70 0.82 -6.54 9.24
N ALA A 71 0.30 -7.16 8.17
CA ALA A 71 1.05 -8.12 7.36
C ALA A 71 2.22 -7.43 6.63
N THR A 72 1.97 -6.27 6.06
CA THR A 72 2.99 -5.44 5.39
C THR A 72 4.10 -5.03 6.35
N ILE A 73 3.75 -4.60 7.57
CA ILE A 73 4.72 -4.29 8.63
C ILE A 73 5.53 -5.54 9.02
N ALA A 74 4.86 -6.70 9.17
CA ALA A 74 5.53 -7.95 9.50
C ALA A 74 6.52 -8.38 8.39
N ALA A 75 6.13 -8.25 7.12
CA ALA A 75 6.98 -8.51 5.96
C ALA A 75 8.22 -7.62 5.96
N ALA A 76 8.04 -6.30 6.17
CA ALA A 76 9.15 -5.36 6.28
C ALA A 76 10.11 -5.73 7.42
N ARG A 77 9.57 -6.03 8.61
CA ARG A 77 10.37 -6.43 9.77
C ARG A 77 11.14 -7.72 9.52
N ALA A 78 10.52 -8.74 8.93
CA ALA A 78 11.19 -10.00 8.62
C ALA A 78 12.41 -9.80 7.72
N ALA A 79 12.36 -8.86 6.76
CA ALA A 79 13.51 -8.52 5.93
C ALA A 79 14.56 -7.69 6.68
N ILE A 80 14.13 -6.71 7.50
CA ILE A 80 15.02 -5.82 8.25
C ILE A 80 15.76 -6.56 9.37
N ASP A 81 15.08 -7.48 10.06
CA ASP A 81 15.65 -8.23 11.18
C ASP A 81 16.56 -9.38 10.72
N PHE A 82 16.63 -9.64 9.41
CA PHE A 82 17.53 -10.63 8.84
C PHE A 82 18.97 -10.13 8.89
N ASN A 83 19.88 -10.95 9.39
CA ASN A 83 21.31 -10.63 9.47
C ASN A 83 21.99 -10.91 8.13
N GLY A 84 22.25 -9.86 7.37
CA GLY A 84 22.85 -9.91 6.04
C GLY A 84 21.97 -9.25 4.95
N PRO A 85 22.38 -9.35 3.67
CA PRO A 85 21.63 -8.76 2.56
C PRO A 85 20.26 -9.42 2.41
N SER A 86 19.21 -8.61 2.54
CA SER A 86 17.82 -9.03 2.44
C SER A 86 17.04 -8.17 1.44
N ALA A 87 15.86 -8.63 1.05
CA ALA A 87 14.94 -7.86 0.23
C ALA A 87 13.49 -8.04 0.67
N VAL A 88 12.70 -7.00 0.54
CA VAL A 88 11.24 -7.07 0.60
C VAL A 88 10.67 -6.52 -0.71
N ILE A 89 9.75 -7.27 -1.33
CA ILE A 89 9.07 -6.89 -2.57
C ILE A 89 7.63 -6.59 -2.22
N PHE A 90 7.27 -5.32 -2.25
CA PHE A 90 5.89 -4.85 -2.13
C PHE A 90 5.29 -4.72 -3.52
N ARG A 91 4.19 -5.43 -3.76
CA ARG A 91 3.49 -5.41 -5.04
C ARG A 91 2.09 -4.88 -4.86
N SER A 92 1.80 -3.79 -5.57
CA SER A 92 0.43 -3.27 -5.69
C SER A 92 0.34 -2.41 -6.95
N PRO A 93 -0.68 -2.59 -7.80
CA PRO A 93 -0.85 -1.76 -8.97
C PRO A 93 -0.90 -0.27 -8.59
N CYS A 94 -0.29 0.57 -9.44
CA CYS A 94 -0.41 2.02 -9.26
C CYS A 94 -1.88 2.44 -9.33
N VAL A 95 -2.30 3.29 -8.42
CA VAL A 95 -3.68 3.84 -8.39
C VAL A 95 -4.11 4.49 -9.71
N GLN A 96 -3.16 4.92 -10.54
CA GLN A 96 -3.42 5.45 -11.88
C GLN A 96 -3.83 4.38 -12.91
N LEU A 97 -3.58 3.09 -12.62
CA LEU A 97 -3.92 1.97 -13.50
C LEU A 97 -5.26 1.32 -13.15
N SER A 98 -5.77 1.54 -11.96
CA SER A 98 -7.03 0.99 -11.46
C SER A 98 -8.06 2.09 -11.25
N ARG A 99 -9.34 1.74 -11.32
CA ARG A 99 -10.38 2.64 -10.83
C ARG A 99 -10.27 2.70 -9.31
N PRO A 100 -10.38 3.91 -8.70
CA PRO A 100 -10.47 4.02 -7.26
C PRO A 100 -11.68 3.22 -6.75
N ASP A 101 -11.51 2.59 -5.60
CA ASP A 101 -12.62 1.98 -4.85
C ASP A 101 -13.59 3.07 -4.36
N ALA A 102 -14.75 2.64 -3.85
CA ALA A 102 -15.66 3.57 -3.21
C ALA A 102 -14.94 4.29 -2.05
N PRO A 103 -15.13 5.62 -1.91
CA PRO A 103 -14.50 6.35 -0.83
C PRO A 103 -14.82 5.74 0.54
N ALA A 104 -13.86 5.81 1.45
CA ALA A 104 -14.06 5.41 2.82
C ALA A 104 -15.20 6.22 3.48
N LEU A 105 -15.92 5.60 4.39
CA LEU A 105 -17.00 6.22 5.15
C LEU A 105 -16.61 6.31 6.62
N ILE A 106 -16.89 7.45 7.24
CA ILE A 106 -16.69 7.65 8.68
C ILE A 106 -18.05 7.66 9.38
N ASP A 107 -18.23 6.73 10.31
CA ASP A 107 -19.40 6.69 11.19
C ASP A 107 -19.25 7.76 12.29
N ALA A 108 -20.03 8.82 12.18
CA ALA A 108 -20.04 9.93 13.14
C ALA A 108 -20.43 9.47 14.57
N GLY A 109 -21.20 8.40 14.68
CA GLY A 109 -21.59 7.81 15.97
C GLY A 109 -20.42 7.10 16.68
N LYS A 110 -19.46 6.58 15.92
CA LYS A 110 -18.28 5.86 16.44
C LYS A 110 -17.03 6.74 16.52
N CYS A 111 -16.92 7.79 15.70
CA CYS A 111 -15.78 8.67 15.69
C CYS A 111 -15.64 9.41 17.02
N THR A 112 -14.45 9.36 17.62
CA THR A 112 -14.15 9.99 18.91
C THR A 112 -13.40 11.31 18.76
N GLY A 113 -13.05 11.72 17.53
CA GLY A 113 -12.25 12.92 17.29
C GLY A 113 -10.76 12.78 17.69
N CYS A 114 -10.24 11.54 17.80
CA CYS A 114 -8.89 11.29 18.27
C CYS A 114 -7.78 11.64 17.26
N LYS A 115 -8.11 11.91 16.01
CA LYS A 115 -7.20 12.25 14.90
C LYS A 115 -6.14 11.20 14.54
N LYS A 116 -6.22 9.97 15.06
CA LYS A 116 -5.23 8.92 14.80
C LYS A 116 -5.11 8.60 13.31
N CYS A 117 -6.24 8.49 12.59
CA CYS A 117 -6.27 8.28 11.14
C CYS A 117 -5.55 9.39 10.34
N ILE A 118 -5.51 10.62 10.86
CA ILE A 118 -4.79 11.74 10.23
C ILE A 118 -3.30 11.67 10.57
N ALA A 119 -2.98 11.51 11.86
CA ALA A 119 -1.59 11.57 12.35
C ALA A 119 -0.73 10.40 11.85
N GLU A 120 -1.29 9.19 11.74
CA GLU A 120 -0.54 8.00 11.34
C GLU A 120 -0.47 7.81 9.81
N ILE A 121 -1.52 8.22 9.07
CA ILE A 121 -1.56 7.99 7.62
C ILE A 121 -1.14 9.24 6.83
N GLY A 122 -1.44 10.45 7.30
CA GLY A 122 -1.14 11.67 6.56
C GLY A 122 -1.88 11.76 5.21
N CYS A 123 -3.04 11.12 5.08
CA CYS A 123 -3.79 11.03 3.85
C CYS A 123 -4.43 12.37 3.47
N PRO A 124 -4.25 12.88 2.23
CA PRO A 124 -4.88 14.13 1.79
C PRO A 124 -6.42 14.03 1.69
N GLY A 125 -6.97 12.81 1.58
CA GLY A 125 -8.41 12.56 1.54
C GLY A 125 -9.09 12.56 2.92
N ILE A 126 -8.35 12.75 4.03
CA ILE A 126 -8.94 12.81 5.37
C ILE A 126 -8.76 14.20 5.95
N GLY A 127 -9.86 14.88 6.18
CA GLY A 127 -9.92 16.16 6.87
C GLY A 127 -10.42 16.03 8.30
N PHE A 128 -10.45 17.17 9.00
CA PHE A 128 -10.99 17.28 10.35
C PHE A 128 -11.89 18.51 10.48
N ASP A 129 -13.13 18.29 10.86
CA ASP A 129 -14.08 19.32 11.16
C ASP A 129 -14.11 19.56 12.67
N VAL A 130 -13.67 20.73 13.09
CA VAL A 130 -13.56 21.13 14.51
C VAL A 130 -14.92 21.43 15.12
N ASP A 131 -15.91 21.78 14.30
CA ASP A 131 -17.27 22.15 14.72
C ASP A 131 -18.22 20.94 14.73
N ALA A 132 -17.82 19.83 14.11
CA ALA A 132 -18.60 18.60 14.12
C ALA A 132 -18.68 18.01 15.52
N ALA A 133 -19.88 17.62 15.92
CA ALA A 133 -20.16 16.98 17.21
C ALA A 133 -20.80 15.61 17.02
N GLY A 134 -20.55 14.69 17.94
CA GLY A 134 -21.12 13.37 17.90
C GLY A 134 -21.17 12.68 19.27
N PRO A 135 -21.88 11.55 19.39
CA PRO A 135 -22.09 10.87 20.66
C PRO A 135 -20.81 10.50 21.42
N ARG A 136 -19.73 10.22 20.69
CA ARG A 136 -18.44 9.80 21.27
C ARG A 136 -17.36 10.88 21.18
N SER A 137 -17.44 11.80 20.23
CA SER A 137 -16.51 12.91 20.12
C SER A 137 -16.88 14.08 21.05
N GLY A 138 -18.15 14.24 21.40
CA GLY A 138 -18.63 15.45 22.06
C GLY A 138 -18.34 16.68 21.18
N SER A 139 -17.71 17.69 21.74
CA SER A 139 -17.31 18.94 21.07
C SER A 139 -15.84 18.91 20.58
N ARG A 140 -15.20 17.76 20.47
CA ARG A 140 -13.79 17.66 20.05
C ARG A 140 -13.58 17.76 18.54
N GLY A 141 -14.65 17.81 17.77
CA GLY A 141 -14.61 17.68 16.31
C GLY A 141 -14.59 16.23 15.83
N GLN A 142 -14.69 16.03 14.52
CA GLN A 142 -14.69 14.71 13.88
C GLN A 142 -13.86 14.72 12.59
N ALA A 143 -13.29 13.56 12.25
CA ALA A 143 -12.69 13.37 10.94
C ALA A 143 -13.78 13.20 9.88
N PHE A 144 -13.49 13.65 8.66
CA PHE A 144 -14.32 13.42 7.48
C PHE A 144 -13.46 12.95 6.30
N VAL A 145 -14.10 12.37 5.29
CA VAL A 145 -13.44 11.94 4.05
C VAL A 145 -13.84 12.88 2.92
N ASP A 146 -12.85 13.42 2.23
CA ASP A 146 -13.06 14.09 0.94
C ASP A 146 -13.11 13.01 -0.15
N ALA A 147 -14.31 12.77 -0.68
CA ALA A 147 -14.53 11.74 -1.70
C ALA A 147 -13.79 12.01 -3.02
N SER A 148 -13.43 13.27 -3.30
CA SER A 148 -12.70 13.64 -4.52
C SER A 148 -11.22 13.25 -4.45
N LEU A 149 -10.67 13.08 -3.26
CA LEU A 149 -9.27 12.74 -3.01
C LEU A 149 -9.10 11.30 -2.50
N CYS A 150 -10.18 10.65 -2.06
CA CYS A 150 -10.12 9.31 -1.50
C CYS A 150 -10.10 8.24 -2.59
N THR A 151 -9.14 7.34 -2.52
CA THR A 151 -9.00 6.20 -3.45
C THR A 151 -9.57 4.89 -2.89
N GLY A 152 -10.14 4.89 -1.68
CA GLY A 152 -10.70 3.69 -1.05
C GLY A 152 -9.68 2.67 -0.52
N CYS A 153 -8.40 3.02 -0.42
CA CYS A 153 -7.30 2.09 -0.12
C CYS A 153 -7.35 1.39 1.26
N GLY A 154 -8.24 1.78 2.16
CA GLY A 154 -8.46 1.10 3.44
C GLY A 154 -7.52 1.45 4.59
N LEU A 155 -6.33 2.02 4.35
CA LEU A 155 -5.33 2.28 5.40
C LEU A 155 -5.86 3.03 6.62
N CYS A 156 -6.78 3.98 6.41
CA CYS A 156 -7.38 4.72 7.51
C CYS A 156 -8.32 3.87 8.37
N ALA A 157 -8.92 2.84 7.80
CA ALA A 157 -9.75 1.87 8.54
C ALA A 157 -8.87 0.98 9.43
N ASP A 158 -7.72 0.51 8.91
CA ASP A 158 -6.77 -0.34 9.66
C ASP A 158 -6.24 0.34 10.92
N VAL A 159 -5.99 1.65 10.87
CA VAL A 159 -5.46 2.39 12.03
C VAL A 159 -6.53 2.92 12.97
N CYS A 160 -7.82 2.78 12.65
CA CYS A 160 -8.91 3.30 13.47
C CYS A 160 -9.22 2.37 14.66
N PRO A 161 -8.83 2.70 15.91
CA PRO A 161 -9.02 1.79 17.05
C PRO A 161 -10.49 1.67 17.48
N PHE A 162 -11.38 2.46 16.89
CA PHE A 162 -12.80 2.48 17.25
C PHE A 162 -13.70 1.86 16.18
N GLY A 163 -13.12 1.37 15.08
CA GLY A 163 -13.87 0.85 13.95
C GLY A 163 -14.88 1.86 13.38
N ALA A 164 -14.50 3.14 13.41
CA ALA A 164 -15.34 4.22 12.91
C ALA A 164 -15.20 4.45 11.41
N ILE A 165 -14.23 3.82 10.75
CA ILE A 165 -13.98 3.99 9.34
C ILE A 165 -14.21 2.65 8.64
N THR A 166 -14.96 2.66 7.55
CA THR A 166 -15.24 1.49 6.73
C THR A 166 -14.89 1.81 5.27
N CYS A 167 -14.30 0.84 4.58
CA CYS A 167 -14.08 0.86 3.14
C CYS A 167 -14.84 -0.32 2.53
N ARG A 168 -15.40 -0.14 1.35
CA ARG A 168 -15.91 -1.26 0.56
C ARG A 168 -14.74 -1.84 -0.20
N SER A 169 -14.47 -3.12 0.01
CA SER A 169 -13.55 -3.87 -0.85
C SER A 169 -14.28 -4.34 -2.11
N HIS A 170 -13.58 -4.52 -3.22
CA HIS A 170 -14.15 -5.10 -4.44
C HIS A 170 -14.78 -6.49 -4.23
N GLU A 171 -14.40 -7.21 -3.17
CA GLU A 171 -14.98 -8.51 -2.80
C GLU A 171 -16.46 -8.40 -2.40
N ASP A 172 -16.90 -7.23 -1.90
CA ASP A 172 -18.31 -7.02 -1.53
C ASP A 172 -19.23 -6.78 -2.73
N ASP A 173 -18.69 -6.43 -3.91
CA ASP A 173 -19.46 -6.15 -5.12
C ASP A 173 -19.77 -7.41 -5.95
N GLU A 174 -18.98 -8.49 -5.81
CA GLU A 174 -19.26 -9.77 -6.51
C GLU A 174 -20.43 -10.56 -5.88
N GLU A 175 -20.67 -10.43 -4.58
CA GLU A 175 -21.84 -11.06 -3.93
C GLU A 175 -23.17 -10.32 -4.23
N GLY A 176 -23.11 -9.03 -4.56
CA GLY A 176 -24.29 -8.20 -4.88
C GLY A 176 -24.83 -8.41 -6.30
N ALA A 177 -24.00 -8.87 -7.24
CA ALA A 177 -24.37 -9.08 -8.65
C ALA A 177 -24.98 -10.46 -8.95
N ALA A 178 -25.02 -11.37 -7.97
CA ALA A 178 -25.56 -12.72 -8.08
C ALA A 178 -26.97 -12.90 -7.46
N ARG A 179 -27.70 -11.79 -7.25
CA ARG A 179 -29.11 -11.82 -6.76
C ARG A 179 -30.06 -11.15 -7.72
#